data_aa7e9c4c6aa5e6027a270827ec7226e0
#
_entry.id   aa7e9c4c6aa5e6027a270827ec7226e0
#
_cell.length_a   1.000
_cell.length_b   1.000
_cell.length_c   1.000
_cell.angle_alpha   90.00
_cell.angle_beta   90.00
_cell.angle_gamma   90.00
#
_symmetry.space_group_name_H-M   'P 1'
#
loop_
_entity.id
_entity.type
_entity.pdbx_description
1 polymer ?
#
loop_
_entity_poly.entity_id
_entity_poly.type
_entity_poly.pdbx_seq_one_letter_code
_entity_poly.pdbx_strand_id
1 'polypeptide(L)'
;MLVHFPIALITIGFIADIVSLFFKNEKCLSKTGLYLMVLGTLAAIAAWSSGQLFTTEPSQGSIVEVFEKHETAALVTMLLMILGSILRIWLIVQKKEETQLKWVVFGLYFLGCAAVTFTGFMGGTMVYNYMMAL
;
A
#
# COMPACT_ATOMS: atom_id res chain seq x y z
N MET A 1 -2.76 14.78 -5.09
CA MET A 1 -3.98 13.96 -5.26
C MET A 1 -3.73 12.49 -5.62
N LEU A 2 -2.53 12.10 -6.10
CA LEU A 2 -2.21 10.70 -6.41
C LEU A 2 -2.23 9.76 -5.19
N VAL A 3 -2.00 10.26 -3.98
CA VAL A 3 -1.87 9.49 -2.72
C VAL A 3 -3.14 8.69 -2.35
N HIS A 4 -4.32 9.11 -2.80
CA HIS A 4 -5.58 8.43 -2.47
C HIS A 4 -5.75 7.10 -3.23
N PHE A 5 -5.12 6.97 -4.40
CA PHE A 5 -5.21 5.74 -5.19
C PHE A 5 -4.59 4.53 -4.49
N PRO A 6 -3.33 4.57 -4.02
CA PRO A 6 -2.77 3.43 -3.31
C PRO A 6 -3.54 3.08 -2.04
N ILE A 7 -4.02 4.08 -1.28
CA ILE A 7 -4.82 3.85 -0.07
C ILE A 7 -6.09 3.05 -0.42
N ALA A 8 -6.86 3.51 -1.40
CA ALA A 8 -8.10 2.86 -1.80
C ALA A 8 -7.86 1.45 -2.37
N LEU A 9 -6.92 1.31 -3.30
CA LEU A 9 -6.65 0.04 -3.99
C LEU A 9 -6.10 -1.02 -3.04
N ILE A 10 -5.15 -0.67 -2.17
CA ILE A 10 -4.56 -1.59 -1.20
C ILE A 10 -5.61 -2.00 -0.17
N THR A 11 -6.37 -1.06 0.38
CA THR A 11 -7.38 -1.35 1.40
C THR A 11 -8.51 -2.22 0.86
N ILE A 12 -9.10 -1.86 -0.29
CA ILE A 12 -10.20 -2.61 -0.89
C ILE A 12 -9.70 -3.99 -1.35
N GLY A 13 -8.50 -4.06 -1.92
CA GLY A 13 -7.90 -5.32 -2.33
C GLY A 13 -7.64 -6.27 -1.16
N PHE A 14 -7.19 -5.74 -0.02
CA PHE A 14 -7.02 -6.52 1.20
C PHE A 14 -8.36 -7.01 1.77
N ILE A 15 -9.39 -6.17 1.76
CA ILE A 15 -10.75 -6.59 2.14
C ILE A 15 -11.25 -7.71 1.23
N ALA A 16 -11.04 -7.61 -0.09
CA ALA A 16 -11.41 -8.66 -1.03
C ALA A 16 -10.69 -9.99 -0.72
N ASP A 17 -9.41 -9.93 -0.33
CA ASP A 17 -8.66 -11.11 0.09
C ASP A 17 -9.22 -11.71 1.40
N ILE A 18 -9.55 -10.90 2.41
CA ILE A 18 -10.19 -11.37 3.63
C ILE A 18 -11.51 -12.07 3.32
N VAL A 19 -12.36 -11.43 2.51
CA VAL A 19 -13.67 -11.98 2.14
C VAL A 19 -13.50 -13.30 1.38
N SER A 20 -12.46 -13.43 0.54
CA SER A 20 -12.17 -14.67 -0.20
C SER A 20 -11.85 -15.87 0.71
N LEU A 21 -11.39 -15.63 1.94
CA LEU A 21 -11.14 -16.70 2.92
C LEU A 21 -12.44 -17.34 3.42
N PHE A 22 -13.53 -16.57 3.46
CA PHE A 22 -14.86 -17.03 3.86
C PHE A 22 -15.63 -17.64 2.69
N PHE A 23 -15.45 -17.13 1.49
CA PHE A 23 -16.14 -17.56 0.26
C PHE A 23 -15.18 -18.29 -0.68
N LYS A 24 -14.67 -19.45 -0.25
CA LYS A 24 -13.65 -20.23 -0.98
C LYS A 24 -14.08 -20.67 -2.39
N ASN A 25 -15.39 -20.76 -2.65
CA ASN A 25 -15.93 -21.14 -3.95
C ASN A 25 -15.87 -19.98 -4.97
N GLU A 26 -15.71 -18.74 -4.50
CA GLU A 26 -15.68 -17.52 -5.32
C GLU A 26 -14.24 -17.13 -5.67
N LYS A 27 -13.68 -17.80 -6.66
CA LYS A 27 -12.33 -17.51 -7.17
C LYS A 27 -12.16 -16.06 -7.67
N CYS A 28 -13.27 -15.38 -7.97
CA CYS A 28 -13.28 -14.00 -8.41
C CYS A 28 -12.71 -13.05 -7.33
N LEU A 29 -13.05 -13.26 -6.05
CA LEU A 29 -12.59 -12.42 -4.94
C LEU A 29 -11.07 -12.45 -4.77
N SER A 30 -10.47 -13.65 -4.81
CA SER A 30 -9.01 -13.79 -4.72
C SER A 30 -8.29 -13.16 -5.92
N LYS A 31 -8.85 -13.26 -7.13
CA LYS A 31 -8.32 -12.57 -8.31
C LYS A 31 -8.45 -11.05 -8.19
N THR A 32 -9.58 -10.57 -7.68
CA THR A 32 -9.78 -9.14 -7.42
C THR A 32 -8.75 -8.63 -6.42
N GLY A 33 -8.51 -9.35 -5.32
CA GLY A 33 -7.46 -9.03 -4.36
C GLY A 33 -6.07 -8.95 -5.01
N LEU A 34 -5.73 -9.89 -5.90
CA LEU A 34 -4.48 -9.86 -6.66
C LEU A 34 -4.37 -8.61 -7.56
N TYR A 35 -5.39 -8.35 -8.38
CA TYR A 35 -5.35 -7.20 -9.29
C TYR A 35 -5.26 -5.88 -8.54
N LEU A 36 -6.02 -5.72 -7.46
CA LEU A 36 -5.98 -4.52 -6.64
C LEU A 36 -4.65 -4.39 -5.86
N MET A 37 -4.04 -5.50 -5.47
CA MET A 37 -2.70 -5.50 -4.88
C MET A 37 -1.65 -5.00 -5.87
N VAL A 38 -1.65 -5.51 -7.10
CA VAL A 38 -0.70 -5.09 -8.15
C VAL A 38 -0.92 -3.64 -8.55
N LEU A 39 -2.17 -3.25 -8.80
CA LEU A 39 -2.50 -1.85 -9.13
C LEU A 39 -2.19 -0.90 -7.97
N GLY A 40 -2.45 -1.31 -6.74
CA GLY A 40 -2.09 -0.55 -5.54
C GLY A 40 -0.58 -0.38 -5.38
N THR A 41 0.19 -1.41 -5.72
CA THR A 41 1.67 -1.35 -5.73
C THR A 41 2.16 -0.34 -6.77
N LEU A 42 1.64 -0.40 -8.00
CA LEU A 42 1.99 0.56 -9.05
C LEU A 42 1.60 1.99 -8.65
N ALA A 43 0.42 2.16 -8.06
CA ALA A 43 -0.03 3.45 -7.54
C ALA A 43 0.85 3.96 -6.40
N ALA A 44 1.34 3.09 -5.51
CA ALA A 44 2.26 3.46 -4.44
C ALA A 44 3.62 3.91 -4.99
N ILE A 45 4.15 3.22 -6.00
CA ILE A 45 5.38 3.62 -6.71
C ILE A 45 5.19 4.99 -7.37
N ALA A 46 4.09 5.20 -8.08
CA ALA A 46 3.78 6.47 -8.74
C ALA A 46 3.61 7.61 -7.72
N ALA A 47 2.92 7.36 -6.60
CA ALA A 47 2.72 8.35 -5.55
C ALA A 47 4.04 8.73 -4.88
N TRP A 48 4.89 7.75 -4.54
CA TRP A 48 6.21 8.00 -3.96
C TRP A 48 7.11 8.77 -4.92
N SER A 49 7.18 8.34 -6.20
CA SER A 49 7.99 9.02 -7.22
C SER A 49 7.53 10.45 -7.46
N SER A 50 6.21 10.69 -7.48
CA SER A 50 5.68 12.05 -7.64
C SER A 50 5.98 12.92 -6.42
N GLY A 51 5.97 12.35 -5.21
CA GLY A 51 6.39 13.04 -4.00
C GLY A 51 7.84 13.51 -4.08
N GLN A 52 8.76 12.64 -4.50
CA GLN A 52 10.17 12.98 -4.64
C GLN A 52 10.43 14.05 -5.71
N LEU A 53 9.66 14.06 -6.79
CA LEU A 53 9.91 14.97 -7.92
C LEU A 53 9.22 16.33 -7.78
N PHE A 54 8.06 16.39 -7.12
CA PHE A 54 7.19 17.58 -7.15
C PHE A 54 6.94 18.21 -5.77
N THR A 55 7.37 17.56 -4.68
CA THR A 55 7.16 18.12 -3.33
C THR A 55 8.42 18.82 -2.86
N THR A 56 8.26 20.06 -2.41
CA THR A 56 9.36 20.82 -1.78
C THR A 56 9.43 20.43 -0.31
N GLU A 57 10.61 20.01 0.14
CA GLU A 57 10.83 19.66 1.54
C GLU A 57 10.68 20.91 2.43
N PRO A 58 9.90 20.83 3.52
CA PRO A 58 9.81 21.92 4.46
C PRO A 58 11.14 22.09 5.19
N SER A 59 11.64 23.33 5.26
CA SER A 59 12.96 23.63 5.80
C SER A 59 12.99 23.97 7.29
N GLN A 60 11.83 24.23 7.92
CA GLN A 60 11.74 24.65 9.32
C GLN A 60 10.41 24.25 9.97
N GLY A 61 10.45 24.05 11.28
CA GLY A 61 9.27 23.83 12.11
C GLY A 61 8.93 22.36 12.37
N SER A 62 7.89 22.12 13.16
CA SER A 62 7.40 20.79 13.53
C SER A 62 6.87 19.97 12.34
N ILE A 63 6.60 20.60 11.21
CA ILE A 63 6.17 19.93 9.98
C ILE A 63 7.28 19.05 9.40
N VAL A 64 8.55 19.36 9.61
CA VAL A 64 9.71 18.58 9.11
C VAL A 64 9.65 17.16 9.66
N GLU A 65 9.42 17.01 10.96
CA GLU A 65 9.33 15.69 11.60
C GLU A 65 8.16 14.85 11.05
N VAL A 66 7.00 15.48 10.81
CA VAL A 66 5.84 14.81 10.23
C VAL A 66 6.10 14.41 8.78
N PHE A 67 6.77 15.27 8.02
CA PHE A 67 7.16 15.01 6.63
C PHE A 67 8.13 13.83 6.52
N GLU A 68 9.19 13.79 7.32
CA GLU A 68 10.14 12.67 7.34
C GLU A 68 9.48 11.34 7.72
N LYS A 69 8.58 11.34 8.70
CA LYS A 69 7.80 10.16 9.07
C LYS A 69 6.88 9.70 7.94
N HIS A 70 6.24 10.64 7.25
CA HIS A 70 5.39 10.34 6.09
C HIS A 70 6.20 9.72 4.96
N GLU A 71 7.36 10.30 4.63
CA GLU A 71 8.24 9.81 3.56
C GLU A 71 8.75 8.40 3.87
N THR A 72 9.21 8.18 5.10
CA THR A 72 9.66 6.85 5.55
C THR A 72 8.52 5.83 5.50
N ALA A 73 7.32 6.19 5.97
CA ALA A 73 6.16 5.31 5.92
C ALA A 73 5.72 5.00 4.48
N ALA A 74 5.79 5.98 3.57
CA ALA A 74 5.50 5.78 2.16
C ALA A 74 6.50 4.81 1.50
N LEU A 75 7.80 4.96 1.80
CA LEU A 75 8.84 4.06 1.33
C LEU A 75 8.61 2.62 1.84
N VAL A 76 8.34 2.46 3.14
CA VAL A 76 8.05 1.16 3.76
C VAL A 76 6.82 0.52 3.10
N THR A 77 5.74 1.29 2.91
CA THR A 77 4.53 0.82 2.22
C THR A 77 4.86 0.30 0.82
N MET A 78 5.60 1.08 0.04
CA MET A 78 6.00 0.71 -1.32
C MET A 78 6.80 -0.59 -1.33
N LEU A 79 7.81 -0.73 -0.47
CA LEU A 79 8.64 -1.92 -0.40
C LEU A 79 7.85 -3.17 0.03
N LEU A 80 6.99 -3.07 1.03
CA LEU A 80 6.13 -4.17 1.48
C LEU A 80 5.20 -4.62 0.36
N MET A 81 4.61 -3.68 -0.38
CA MET A 81 3.70 -4.00 -1.47
C MET A 81 4.41 -4.61 -2.68
N ILE A 82 5.63 -4.15 -3.01
CA ILE A 82 6.46 -4.75 -4.06
C ILE A 82 6.79 -6.19 -3.70
N LEU A 83 7.32 -6.43 -2.49
CA LEU A 83 7.68 -7.78 -2.04
C LEU A 83 6.47 -8.71 -2.01
N GLY A 84 5.35 -8.25 -1.46
CA GLY A 84 4.10 -9.01 -1.41
C GLY A 84 3.56 -9.35 -2.80
N SER A 85 3.57 -8.38 -3.73
CA SER A 85 3.11 -8.59 -5.11
C SER A 85 4.00 -9.58 -5.87
N ILE A 86 5.32 -9.44 -5.78
CA ILE A 86 6.27 -10.35 -6.42
C ILE A 86 6.08 -11.78 -5.89
N LEU A 87 6.02 -11.94 -4.57
CA LEU A 87 5.85 -13.25 -3.95
C LEU A 87 4.52 -13.89 -4.33
N ARG A 88 3.44 -13.11 -4.37
CA ARG A 88 2.11 -13.60 -4.77
C ARG A 88 2.09 -14.05 -6.22
N ILE A 89 2.61 -13.25 -7.13
CA ILE A 89 2.71 -13.60 -8.55
C ILE A 89 3.57 -14.85 -8.73
N TRP A 90 4.70 -14.94 -8.03
CA TRP A 90 5.56 -16.11 -8.07
C TRP A 90 4.84 -17.39 -7.61
N LEU A 91 4.06 -17.33 -6.52
CA LEU A 91 3.28 -18.47 -6.03
C LEU A 91 2.23 -18.93 -7.06
N ILE A 92 1.58 -17.98 -7.73
CA ILE A 92 0.60 -18.27 -8.78
C ILE A 92 1.27 -18.98 -9.97
N VAL A 93 2.39 -18.42 -10.45
CA VAL A 93 3.15 -19.01 -11.58
C VAL A 93 3.66 -20.42 -11.25
N GLN A 94 4.11 -20.63 -10.02
CA GLN A 94 4.58 -21.95 -9.55
C GLN A 94 3.45 -22.91 -9.17
N LYS A 95 2.18 -22.48 -9.26
CA LYS A 95 1.01 -23.27 -8.81
C LYS A 95 1.09 -23.72 -7.35
N LYS A 96 1.72 -22.89 -6.50
CA LYS A 96 1.96 -23.14 -5.06
C LYS A 96 1.05 -22.30 -4.16
N GLU A 97 -0.10 -21.87 -4.66
CA GLU A 97 -1.05 -20.99 -3.94
C GLU A 97 -1.61 -21.63 -2.65
N GLU A 98 -1.61 -22.96 -2.56
CA GLU A 98 -2.10 -23.68 -1.37
C GLU A 98 -1.00 -24.01 -0.35
N THR A 99 0.21 -23.46 -0.52
CA THR A 99 1.30 -23.67 0.43
C THR A 99 1.22 -22.68 1.61
N GLN A 100 1.98 -22.97 2.68
CA GLN A 100 2.11 -22.09 3.85
C GLN A 100 2.57 -20.66 3.48
N LEU A 101 3.25 -20.50 2.34
CA LEU A 101 3.70 -19.19 1.85
C LEU A 101 2.55 -18.22 1.52
N LYS A 102 1.35 -18.71 1.26
CA LYS A 102 0.18 -17.82 1.11
C LYS A 102 -0.07 -16.95 2.33
N TRP A 103 0.20 -17.48 3.52
CA TRP A 103 0.06 -16.71 4.77
C TRP A 103 1.13 -15.64 4.94
N VAL A 104 2.34 -15.87 4.38
CA VAL A 104 3.38 -14.85 4.32
C VAL A 104 2.95 -13.70 3.42
N VAL A 105 2.39 -14.01 2.24
CA VAL A 105 1.83 -12.98 1.33
C VAL A 105 0.70 -12.21 2.02
N PHE A 106 -0.20 -12.93 2.69
CA PHE A 106 -1.30 -12.29 3.41
C PHE A 106 -0.80 -11.38 4.54
N GLY A 107 0.22 -11.81 5.29
CA GLY A 107 0.88 -11.00 6.32
C GLY A 107 1.56 -9.75 5.74
N LEU A 108 2.27 -9.88 4.62
CA LEU A 108 2.87 -8.74 3.91
C LEU A 108 1.80 -7.76 3.42
N TYR A 109 0.68 -8.27 2.91
CA TYR A 109 -0.42 -7.42 2.46
C TYR A 109 -1.08 -6.69 3.65
N PHE A 110 -1.28 -7.39 4.77
CA PHE A 110 -1.78 -6.77 6.01
C PHE A 110 -0.85 -5.64 6.48
N LEU A 111 0.46 -5.90 6.54
CA LEU A 111 1.45 -4.88 6.93
C LEU A 111 1.47 -3.71 5.94
N GLY A 112 1.35 -3.98 4.64
CA GLY A 112 1.22 -2.95 3.61
C GLY A 112 -0.04 -2.09 3.80
N CYS A 113 -1.17 -2.72 4.13
CA CYS A 113 -2.43 -2.03 4.43
C CYS A 113 -2.32 -1.15 5.69
N ALA A 114 -1.69 -1.65 6.76
CA ALA A 114 -1.44 -0.87 7.97
C ALA A 114 -0.49 0.31 7.68
N ALA A 115 0.59 0.08 6.93
CA ALA A 115 1.56 1.10 6.57
C ALA A 115 0.94 2.19 5.69
N VAL A 116 0.11 1.83 4.69
CA VAL A 116 -0.56 2.83 3.83
C VAL A 116 -1.58 3.66 4.61
N THR A 117 -2.25 3.06 5.59
CA THR A 117 -3.18 3.77 6.48
C THR A 117 -2.43 4.80 7.34
N PHE A 118 -1.29 4.41 7.90
CA PHE A 118 -0.43 5.31 8.65
C PHE A 118 0.12 6.44 7.78
N THR A 119 0.60 6.13 6.58
CA THR A 119 1.07 7.11 5.59
C THR A 119 -0.04 8.11 5.25
N GLY A 120 -1.27 7.63 5.03
CA GLY A 120 -2.43 8.46 4.76
C GLY A 120 -2.79 9.37 5.93
N PHE A 121 -2.69 8.87 7.16
CA PHE A 121 -2.89 9.67 8.37
C PHE A 121 -1.86 10.81 8.49
N MET A 122 -0.58 10.51 8.26
CA MET A 122 0.48 11.53 8.28
C MET A 122 0.27 12.57 7.17
N GLY A 123 -0.09 12.13 5.94
CA GLY A 123 -0.43 13.04 4.84
C GLY A 123 -1.62 13.95 5.17
N GLY A 124 -2.67 13.40 5.76
CA GLY A 124 -3.80 14.18 6.25
C GLY A 124 -3.39 15.22 7.29
N THR A 125 -2.53 14.84 8.23
CA THR A 125 -2.01 15.76 9.25
C THR A 125 -1.27 16.94 8.63
N MET A 126 -0.44 16.69 7.60
CA MET A 126 0.27 17.76 6.89
C MET A 126 -0.69 18.75 6.22
N VAL A 127 -1.75 18.25 5.60
CA VAL A 127 -2.74 19.12 4.92
C VAL A 127 -3.57 19.91 5.93
N TYR A 128 -4.16 19.24 6.93
CA TYR A 128 -5.13 19.86 7.83
C TYR A 128 -4.49 20.71 8.94
N ASN A 129 -3.36 20.28 9.47
CA ASN A 129 -2.71 20.97 10.60
C ASN A 129 -1.68 22.00 10.14
N TYR A 130 -1.04 21.77 9.00
CA TYR A 130 0.06 22.61 8.51
C TYR A 130 -0.27 23.31 7.19
N MET A 131 -1.47 23.14 6.65
CA MET A 131 -1.92 23.74 5.38
C MET A 131 -0.95 23.52 4.21
N MET A 132 -0.25 22.39 4.22
CA MET A 132 0.67 22.04 3.14
C MET A 132 -0.11 21.70 1.87
N ALA A 133 0.24 22.39 0.77
CA ALA A 133 -0.33 22.03 -0.54
C ALA A 133 0.28 20.73 -1.04
N LEU A 134 -0.59 19.78 -1.39
CA LEU A 134 -0.22 18.49 -1.98
C LEU A 134 -0.48 18.45 -3.48
#